data_1e9f07ab63b7d7de3b7e9ff0e1284671
#
_entry.id   1e9f07ab63b7d7de3b7e9ff0e1284671
#
_cell.length_a   1.000
_cell.length_b   1.000
_cell.length_c   1.000
_cell.angle_alpha   90.00
_cell.angle_beta   90.00
_cell.angle_gamma   90.00
#
_symmetry.space_group_name_H-M   'P 1'
#
loop_
_entity.id
_entity.type
_entity.pdbx_description
1 polymer ?
#
loop_
_entity_poly.entity_id
_entity_poly.type
_entity_poly.pdbx_seq_one_letter_code
_entity_poly.pdbx_strand_id
1 'polypeptide(L)'
;MKISTFASITIVGGTMASSLMLSPMPKPSAATVAPVVAPTLPFTGPATAIRRIQHATDLEAPLTPTEIYEQYVPPPPPAPTPVPVAAAPRAWAPPAGYVTIPVPIYRQTRNLNCETAAMQMGLAYYGHYYSQDSLFAYENPDLRAPIVSNGVIVRWGDPYTNFVGNVNGSETAFTGYGVYYPVTLSIARSHGVPNAYGGEGFSPATVYAELAAGHPVQIWMEARWSRPAVRTWTAWDGRSIRYSLAEHSVILTGVSATQVRVNDDQFGSQYWVSKWTFESSWRDFNNMAVIYR
;
A
#
# COMPACT_ATOMS: atom_id res chain seq x y z
N MET A 1 18.43 -62.40 -31.22
CA MET A 1 19.45 -62.62 -30.18
C MET A 1 20.61 -61.67 -30.49
N LYS A 2 20.60 -60.43 -29.91
CA LYS A 2 21.70 -59.49 -29.97
C LYS A 2 21.83 -58.83 -28.59
N ILE A 3 22.93 -59.12 -27.97
CA ILE A 3 23.34 -58.68 -26.64
C ILE A 3 23.98 -57.31 -26.81
N SER A 4 23.49 -56.28 -26.12
CA SER A 4 24.11 -54.97 -26.05
C SER A 4 24.81 -54.77 -24.74
N THR A 5 26.10 -54.51 -24.83
CA THR A 5 27.08 -54.37 -23.76
C THR A 5 26.93 -52.94 -23.16
N PHE A 6 26.76 -52.84 -21.81
CA PHE A 6 26.85 -51.59 -21.08
C PHE A 6 28.34 -51.27 -20.82
N ALA A 7 28.78 -50.09 -21.19
CA ALA A 7 30.06 -49.52 -20.81
C ALA A 7 29.88 -48.64 -19.54
N SER A 8 30.55 -49.02 -18.45
CA SER A 8 30.66 -48.24 -17.23
C SER A 8 31.81 -47.24 -17.37
N ILE A 9 31.49 -45.95 -17.19
CA ILE A 9 32.49 -44.87 -17.11
C ILE A 9 32.69 -44.57 -15.60
N THR A 10 33.91 -44.84 -15.13
CA THR A 10 34.38 -44.48 -13.79
C THR A 10 34.95 -43.08 -13.82
N ILE A 11 34.35 -42.13 -13.12
CA ILE A 11 34.91 -40.77 -12.95
C ILE A 11 35.70 -40.74 -11.66
N VAL A 12 37.01 -40.54 -11.81
CA VAL A 12 37.94 -40.35 -10.66
C VAL A 12 37.81 -38.88 -10.22
N GLY A 13 37.33 -38.63 -8.99
CA GLY A 13 37.22 -37.33 -8.38
C GLY A 13 38.60 -36.83 -7.90
N GLY A 14 39.02 -35.69 -8.42
CA GLY A 14 40.18 -34.94 -7.92
C GLY A 14 39.65 -33.74 -7.07
N THR A 15 39.84 -33.80 -5.77
CA THR A 15 39.59 -32.68 -4.84
C THR A 15 40.78 -31.72 -4.88
N MET A 16 40.60 -30.54 -5.48
CA MET A 16 41.50 -29.41 -5.29
C MET A 16 40.93 -28.49 -4.22
N ALA A 17 41.58 -28.50 -3.04
CA ALA A 17 41.32 -27.54 -1.99
C ALA A 17 42.05 -26.24 -2.28
N SER A 18 41.32 -25.18 -2.70
CA SER A 18 41.85 -23.81 -2.78
C SER A 18 41.59 -23.10 -1.46
N SER A 19 42.63 -22.92 -0.68
CA SER A 19 42.61 -22.07 0.54
C SER A 19 42.59 -20.58 0.11
N LEU A 20 41.43 -19.93 0.25
CA LEU A 20 41.32 -18.47 0.16
C LEU A 20 41.69 -17.88 1.50
N MET A 21 42.85 -17.21 1.58
CA MET A 21 43.24 -16.36 2.68
C MET A 21 42.36 -15.10 2.66
N LEU A 22 41.45 -14.95 3.64
CA LEU A 22 40.75 -13.71 3.89
C LEU A 22 41.69 -12.73 4.61
N SER A 23 42.02 -11.63 3.94
CA SER A 23 42.66 -10.48 4.59
C SER A 23 41.63 -9.75 5.48
N PRO A 24 41.98 -9.28 6.68
CA PRO A 24 41.06 -8.56 7.53
C PRO A 24 40.73 -7.18 6.97
N MET A 25 39.42 -6.87 6.90
CA MET A 25 38.94 -5.55 6.54
C MET A 25 39.27 -4.51 7.61
N PRO A 26 39.64 -3.27 7.23
CA PRO A 26 39.87 -2.19 8.19
C PRO A 26 38.54 -1.77 8.84
N LYS A 27 38.58 -1.55 10.17
CA LYS A 27 37.45 -0.99 10.93
C LYS A 27 37.10 0.40 10.43
N PRO A 28 35.83 0.74 10.23
CA PRO A 28 35.44 2.10 9.90
C PRO A 28 35.71 3.02 11.09
N SER A 29 36.39 4.13 10.79
CA SER A 29 36.64 5.24 11.73
C SER A 29 35.29 5.92 12.03
N ALA A 30 35.02 6.15 13.32
CA ALA A 30 33.84 6.89 13.75
C ALA A 30 33.99 8.36 13.31
N ALA A 31 33.20 8.76 12.33
CA ALA A 31 33.06 10.17 11.98
C ALA A 31 32.18 10.85 13.03
N THR A 32 32.75 11.82 13.74
CA THR A 32 32.03 12.67 14.68
C THR A 32 31.10 13.58 13.89
N VAL A 33 29.81 13.32 13.96
CA VAL A 33 28.78 14.18 13.36
C VAL A 33 28.55 15.37 14.26
N ALA A 34 28.87 16.58 13.79
CA ALA A 34 28.54 17.81 14.47
C ALA A 34 27.00 17.99 14.56
N PRO A 35 26.45 18.53 15.65
CA PRO A 35 25.01 18.73 15.76
C PRO A 35 24.54 19.76 14.75
N VAL A 36 23.62 19.36 13.88
CA VAL A 36 22.90 20.26 12.98
C VAL A 36 21.88 21.04 13.81
N VAL A 37 22.13 22.34 13.95
CA VAL A 37 21.19 23.28 14.56
C VAL A 37 20.04 23.46 13.57
N ALA A 38 18.84 22.97 13.88
CA ALA A 38 17.65 23.20 13.10
C ALA A 38 17.27 24.70 13.13
N PRO A 39 16.89 25.30 11.99
CA PRO A 39 16.44 26.69 11.99
C PRO A 39 15.06 26.77 12.70
N THR A 40 14.99 27.58 13.73
CA THR A 40 13.74 27.95 14.40
C THR A 40 12.95 28.89 13.50
N LEU A 41 11.89 28.39 12.90
CA LEU A 41 10.89 29.25 12.26
C LEU A 41 10.02 29.90 13.34
N PRO A 42 9.71 31.20 13.23
CA PRO A 42 8.81 31.85 14.18
C PRO A 42 7.38 31.31 14.00
N PHE A 43 6.88 30.63 15.03
CA PHE A 43 5.49 30.19 15.11
C PHE A 43 4.61 31.37 15.51
N THR A 44 3.84 31.93 14.58
CA THR A 44 2.82 32.95 14.84
C THR A 44 1.42 32.31 14.84
N GLY A 45 1.15 31.47 15.82
CA GLY A 45 -0.21 31.01 16.12
C GLY A 45 -0.70 31.65 17.43
N PRO A 46 -2.03 31.72 17.67
CA PRO A 46 -2.56 32.24 18.93
C PRO A 46 -2.00 31.43 20.09
N ALA A 47 -1.44 32.11 21.06
CA ALA A 47 -0.85 31.51 22.26
C ALA A 47 -1.93 30.77 23.06
N THR A 48 -2.05 29.48 22.88
CA THR A 48 -2.73 28.60 23.83
C THR A 48 -1.84 28.53 25.07
N ALA A 49 -2.35 28.99 26.21
CA ALA A 49 -1.63 29.01 27.45
C ALA A 49 -1.11 27.60 27.80
N ILE A 50 0.20 27.38 27.65
CA ILE A 50 0.85 26.17 28.15
C ILE A 50 0.83 26.26 29.67
N ARG A 51 -0.01 25.48 30.33
CA ARG A 51 0.00 25.33 31.77
C ARG A 51 1.32 24.68 32.18
N ARG A 52 2.17 25.42 32.84
CA ARG A 52 3.43 24.92 33.36
C ARG A 52 3.12 24.00 34.55
N ILE A 53 3.44 22.72 34.44
CA ILE A 53 3.36 21.78 35.56
C ILE A 53 4.44 22.22 36.56
N GLN A 54 4.00 22.68 37.72
CA GLN A 54 4.92 23.23 38.76
C GLN A 54 5.25 22.19 39.83
N HIS A 55 4.48 21.11 39.98
CA HIS A 55 4.75 20.04 40.95
C HIS A 55 4.39 18.65 40.39
N ALA A 56 5.11 17.61 40.85
CA ALA A 56 4.84 16.21 40.45
C ALA A 56 3.45 15.69 40.88
N THR A 57 2.78 16.39 41.78
CA THR A 57 1.41 16.08 42.22
C THR A 57 0.31 16.60 41.28
N ASP A 58 0.67 17.38 40.25
CA ASP A 58 -0.28 17.89 39.25
C ASP A 58 -0.49 16.89 38.08
N LEU A 59 0.11 15.71 38.18
CA LEU A 59 -0.15 14.63 37.24
C LEU A 59 -1.49 13.98 37.61
N GLU A 60 -2.56 14.43 36.99
CA GLU A 60 -3.81 13.68 36.96
C GLU A 60 -3.55 12.30 36.34
N ALA A 61 -4.32 11.30 36.79
CA ALA A 61 -4.26 9.96 36.21
C ALA A 61 -4.36 10.05 34.67
N PRO A 62 -3.67 9.20 33.92
CA PRO A 62 -3.74 9.22 32.46
C PRO A 62 -5.20 9.09 32.05
N LEU A 63 -5.64 10.00 31.18
CA LEU A 63 -7.02 10.01 30.65
C LEU A 63 -7.34 8.64 30.04
N THR A 64 -8.53 8.16 30.33
CA THR A 64 -9.04 6.94 29.67
C THR A 64 -9.20 7.20 28.16
N PRO A 65 -9.18 6.18 27.32
CA PRO A 65 -9.44 6.33 25.89
C PRO A 65 -10.75 7.06 25.58
N THR A 66 -11.76 6.94 26.44
CA THR A 66 -13.05 7.63 26.32
C THR A 66 -12.91 9.12 26.60
N GLU A 67 -12.15 9.52 27.63
CA GLU A 67 -11.93 10.93 27.99
C GLU A 67 -11.10 11.66 26.93
N ILE A 68 -10.11 10.96 26.31
CA ILE A 68 -9.36 11.51 25.16
C ILE A 68 -10.28 11.74 23.95
N TYR A 69 -11.26 10.86 23.74
CA TYR A 69 -12.20 10.96 22.64
C TYR A 69 -13.20 12.11 22.84
N GLU A 70 -13.64 12.36 24.07
CA GLU A 70 -14.55 13.46 24.41
C GLU A 70 -13.88 14.85 24.35
N GLN A 71 -12.57 14.95 24.60
CA GLN A 71 -11.82 16.22 24.49
C GLN A 71 -11.49 16.59 23.04
N TYR A 72 -11.47 15.63 22.11
CA TYR A 72 -11.25 15.88 20.70
C TYR A 72 -12.61 15.96 19.98
N VAL A 73 -13.26 17.11 20.03
CA VAL A 73 -14.34 17.45 19.09
C VAL A 73 -13.68 18.07 17.85
N PRO A 74 -13.53 17.31 16.75
CA PRO A 74 -13.06 17.92 15.51
C PRO A 74 -14.06 19.01 15.10
N PRO A 75 -13.61 20.13 14.55
CA PRO A 75 -14.52 21.14 14.02
C PRO A 75 -15.45 20.45 13.00
N PRO A 76 -16.75 20.79 13.01
CA PRO A 76 -17.69 20.18 12.08
C PRO A 76 -17.13 20.37 10.66
N PRO A 77 -17.17 19.32 9.83
CA PRO A 77 -16.71 19.43 8.46
C PRO A 77 -17.45 20.60 7.81
N PRO A 78 -16.77 21.43 7.00
CA PRO A 78 -17.45 22.51 6.27
C PRO A 78 -18.62 21.90 5.52
N ALA A 79 -19.78 22.59 5.57
CA ALA A 79 -20.98 22.13 4.89
C ALA A 79 -20.63 21.80 3.43
N PRO A 80 -21.06 20.64 2.89
CA PRO A 80 -20.73 20.27 1.54
C PRO A 80 -21.20 21.36 0.60
N THR A 81 -20.26 22.00 -0.09
CA THR A 81 -20.58 22.86 -1.20
C THR A 81 -21.40 22.03 -2.19
N PRO A 82 -22.55 22.47 -2.69
CA PRO A 82 -23.33 21.70 -3.63
C PRO A 82 -22.45 21.36 -4.84
N VAL A 83 -22.07 20.09 -4.93
CA VAL A 83 -21.34 19.59 -6.10
C VAL A 83 -22.30 19.66 -7.26
N PRO A 84 -21.94 20.30 -8.39
CA PRO A 84 -22.75 20.20 -9.60
C PRO A 84 -23.02 18.72 -9.87
N VAL A 85 -24.30 18.36 -10.03
CA VAL A 85 -24.68 16.99 -10.40
C VAL A 85 -23.91 16.66 -11.68
N ALA A 86 -22.92 15.79 -11.55
CA ALA A 86 -22.14 15.35 -12.69
C ALA A 86 -23.11 14.78 -13.72
N ALA A 87 -23.02 15.27 -14.96
CA ALA A 87 -23.78 14.72 -16.07
C ALA A 87 -23.61 13.20 -16.06
N ALA A 88 -24.70 12.46 -16.28
CA ALA A 88 -24.70 10.99 -16.31
C ALA A 88 -23.48 10.51 -17.12
N PRO A 89 -22.76 9.46 -16.64
CA PRO A 89 -21.55 9.01 -17.29
C PRO A 89 -21.87 8.72 -18.76
N ARG A 90 -21.21 9.47 -19.65
CA ARG A 90 -21.30 9.23 -21.09
C ARG A 90 -20.91 7.79 -21.32
N ALA A 91 -21.76 7.01 -22.01
CA ALA A 91 -21.44 5.62 -22.29
C ALA A 91 -20.03 5.55 -22.87
N TRP A 92 -19.15 4.78 -22.16
CA TRP A 92 -17.76 4.67 -22.54
C TRP A 92 -17.62 4.02 -23.92
N ALA A 93 -17.10 4.75 -24.88
CA ALA A 93 -16.61 4.21 -26.14
C ALA A 93 -15.09 4.10 -26.02
N PRO A 94 -14.50 2.91 -26.29
CA PRO A 94 -13.04 2.78 -26.25
C PRO A 94 -12.43 3.83 -27.21
N PRO A 95 -11.41 4.58 -26.77
CA PRO A 95 -10.74 5.52 -27.67
C PRO A 95 -10.19 4.76 -28.88
N ALA A 96 -10.12 5.41 -30.04
CA ALA A 96 -9.56 4.84 -31.29
C ALA A 96 -8.04 4.52 -31.18
N GLY A 97 -7.45 4.74 -30.01
CA GLY A 97 -6.08 4.47 -29.63
C GLY A 97 -5.99 4.10 -28.16
N TYR A 98 -4.83 4.30 -27.57
CA TYR A 98 -4.62 4.14 -26.12
C TYR A 98 -4.44 5.50 -25.46
N VAL A 99 -4.87 5.60 -24.21
CA VAL A 99 -4.59 6.73 -23.32
C VAL A 99 -3.53 6.29 -22.31
N THR A 100 -2.54 7.14 -22.06
CA THR A 100 -1.56 6.95 -20.99
C THR A 100 -1.49 8.21 -20.13
N ILE A 101 -1.38 8.01 -18.83
CA ILE A 101 -1.26 9.05 -17.81
C ILE A 101 0.20 9.05 -17.35
N PRO A 102 0.91 10.17 -17.35
CA PRO A 102 2.34 10.23 -17.01
C PRO A 102 2.57 10.20 -15.49
N VAL A 103 2.06 9.17 -14.83
CA VAL A 103 2.29 8.93 -13.41
C VAL A 103 3.73 8.49 -13.20
N PRO A 104 4.51 9.10 -12.27
CA PRO A 104 5.85 8.65 -11.95
C PRO A 104 5.82 7.22 -11.38
N ILE A 105 6.94 6.49 -11.57
CA ILE A 105 7.06 5.12 -11.06
C ILE A 105 7.94 5.16 -9.81
N TYR A 106 7.42 4.62 -8.72
CA TYR A 106 8.17 4.39 -7.49
C TYR A 106 8.15 2.90 -7.14
N ARG A 107 9.26 2.42 -6.58
CA ARG A 107 9.33 1.07 -6.04
C ARG A 107 8.98 1.11 -4.56
N GLN A 108 8.23 0.13 -4.08
CA GLN A 108 7.99 -0.03 -2.65
C GLN A 108 9.32 -0.22 -1.89
N THR A 109 9.42 0.41 -0.72
CA THR A 109 10.65 0.45 0.08
C THR A 109 10.68 -0.58 1.22
N ARG A 110 9.55 -1.18 1.50
CA ARG A 110 9.37 -2.21 2.54
C ARG A 110 8.69 -3.45 1.95
N ASN A 111 8.60 -4.53 2.72
CA ASN A 111 8.07 -5.79 2.21
C ASN A 111 6.59 -5.71 1.81
N LEU A 112 5.78 -4.96 2.57
CA LEU A 112 4.31 -4.97 2.48
C LEU A 112 3.73 -3.53 2.44
N ASN A 113 4.37 -2.59 1.76
CA ASN A 113 3.84 -1.22 1.65
C ASN A 113 3.48 -0.83 0.20
N CYS A 114 3.00 -1.80 -0.56
CA CYS A 114 2.58 -1.58 -1.94
C CYS A 114 1.45 -0.55 -2.04
N GLU A 115 0.49 -0.55 -1.13
CA GLU A 115 -0.61 0.41 -1.11
C GLU A 115 -0.10 1.84 -0.88
N THR A 116 0.89 1.98 0.03
CA THR A 116 1.57 3.26 0.27
C THR A 116 2.34 3.74 -0.97
N ALA A 117 3.02 2.82 -1.66
CA ALA A 117 3.80 3.15 -2.86
C ALA A 117 2.88 3.51 -4.04
N ALA A 118 1.79 2.76 -4.24
CA ALA A 118 0.78 3.08 -5.25
C ALA A 118 0.12 4.43 -4.97
N MET A 119 -0.24 4.72 -3.71
CA MET A 119 -0.76 6.02 -3.28
C MET A 119 0.26 7.14 -3.50
N GLN A 120 1.54 6.93 -3.18
CA GLN A 120 2.61 7.89 -3.44
C GLN A 120 2.67 8.28 -4.92
N MET A 121 2.56 7.30 -5.83
CA MET A 121 2.53 7.56 -7.27
C MET A 121 1.32 8.41 -7.67
N GLY A 122 0.14 8.11 -7.12
CA GLY A 122 -1.09 8.88 -7.37
C GLY A 122 -0.99 10.33 -6.90
N LEU A 123 -0.47 10.55 -5.69
CA LEU A 123 -0.23 11.90 -5.13
C LEU A 123 0.80 12.68 -5.95
N ALA A 124 1.91 12.03 -6.31
CA ALA A 124 2.99 12.67 -7.08
C ALA A 124 2.55 13.10 -8.48
N TYR A 125 1.59 12.41 -9.10
CA TYR A 125 1.00 12.83 -10.38
C TYR A 125 0.31 14.21 -10.27
N TYR A 126 -0.28 14.51 -9.11
CA TYR A 126 -0.88 15.81 -8.81
C TYR A 126 0.10 16.82 -8.22
N GLY A 127 1.41 16.52 -8.21
CA GLY A 127 2.45 17.44 -7.71
C GLY A 127 2.66 17.39 -6.19
N HIS A 128 2.11 16.40 -5.49
CA HIS A 128 2.24 16.23 -4.05
C HIS A 128 3.27 15.13 -3.74
N TYR A 129 4.46 15.52 -3.29
CA TYR A 129 5.60 14.63 -3.10
C TYR A 129 5.83 14.32 -1.63
N TYR A 130 5.66 13.06 -1.27
CA TYR A 130 5.86 12.53 0.09
C TYR A 130 6.75 11.30 0.03
N SER A 131 7.46 11.01 1.12
CA SER A 131 8.12 9.70 1.28
C SER A 131 7.10 8.62 1.64
N GLN A 132 7.39 7.35 1.30
CA GLN A 132 6.53 6.24 1.72
C GLN A 132 6.45 6.15 3.24
N ASP A 133 7.55 6.37 3.95
CA ASP A 133 7.55 6.36 5.42
C ASP A 133 6.65 7.45 6.02
N SER A 134 6.61 8.65 5.43
CA SER A 134 5.72 9.70 5.89
C SER A 134 4.24 9.40 5.64
N LEU A 135 3.90 8.77 4.53
CA LEU A 135 2.53 8.34 4.22
C LEU A 135 2.12 7.14 5.07
N PHE A 136 3.01 6.15 5.23
CA PHE A 136 2.76 4.96 6.04
C PHE A 136 2.45 5.29 7.50
N ALA A 137 3.02 6.36 8.05
CA ALA A 137 2.73 6.80 9.42
C ALA A 137 1.23 7.08 9.66
N TYR A 138 0.47 7.43 8.63
CA TYR A 138 -0.97 7.65 8.72
C TYR A 138 -1.81 6.36 8.57
N GLU A 139 -1.20 5.24 8.20
CA GLU A 139 -1.89 3.95 8.10
C GLU A 139 -2.09 3.28 9.47
N ASN A 140 -1.44 3.80 10.52
CA ASN A 140 -1.61 3.46 11.92
C ASN A 140 -1.62 1.93 12.18
N PRO A 141 -0.47 1.23 12.09
CA PRO A 141 -0.40 -0.22 12.07
C PRO A 141 -0.98 -0.91 13.32
N ASP A 142 -1.85 -1.89 13.12
CA ASP A 142 -2.30 -2.83 14.14
C ASP A 142 -1.33 -4.00 14.23
N LEU A 143 -0.43 -3.98 15.20
CA LEU A 143 0.65 -4.97 15.36
C LEU A 143 0.22 -6.24 16.12
N ARG A 144 -1.05 -6.40 16.47
CA ARG A 144 -1.56 -7.60 17.13
C ARG A 144 -1.37 -8.82 16.24
N ALA A 145 -0.87 -9.92 16.83
CA ALA A 145 -0.70 -11.15 16.10
C ALA A 145 -2.05 -11.78 15.72
N PRO A 146 -2.16 -12.47 14.57
CA PRO A 146 -3.39 -13.16 14.20
C PRO A 146 -3.68 -14.37 15.09
N ILE A 147 -4.95 -14.76 15.17
CA ILE A 147 -5.36 -16.08 15.64
C ILE A 147 -5.42 -16.98 14.41
N VAL A 148 -4.64 -18.06 14.43
CA VAL A 148 -4.54 -19.04 13.33
C VAL A 148 -5.09 -20.39 13.81
N SER A 149 -5.90 -21.03 12.98
CA SER A 149 -6.41 -22.38 13.22
C SER A 149 -6.21 -23.21 11.96
N ASN A 150 -5.60 -24.39 12.10
CA ASN A 150 -5.31 -25.30 10.98
C ASN A 150 -4.60 -24.62 9.79
N GLY A 151 -3.65 -23.72 10.06
CA GLY A 151 -2.91 -22.99 9.02
C GLY A 151 -3.72 -21.91 8.28
N VAL A 152 -4.87 -21.51 8.82
CA VAL A 152 -5.72 -20.46 8.27
C VAL A 152 -5.92 -19.35 9.30
N ILE A 153 -5.82 -18.10 8.87
CA ILE A 153 -6.14 -16.96 9.71
C ILE A 153 -7.65 -16.97 9.98
N VAL A 154 -8.05 -17.02 11.25
CA VAL A 154 -9.45 -16.96 11.67
C VAL A 154 -9.81 -15.62 12.28
N ARG A 155 -8.82 -14.89 12.85
CA ARG A 155 -9.03 -13.54 13.38
C ARG A 155 -7.75 -12.72 13.28
N TRP A 156 -7.89 -11.42 12.88
CA TRP A 156 -6.77 -10.48 12.80
C TRP A 156 -7.28 -9.03 12.84
N GLY A 157 -6.40 -8.07 12.46
CA GLY A 157 -6.76 -6.66 12.31
C GLY A 157 -7.78 -6.40 11.20
N ASP A 158 -8.26 -5.16 11.14
CA ASP A 158 -9.16 -4.69 10.07
C ASP A 158 -8.40 -3.79 9.09
N PRO A 159 -8.11 -4.24 7.86
CA PRO A 159 -7.41 -3.45 6.85
C PRO A 159 -8.22 -2.25 6.34
N TYR A 160 -9.52 -2.18 6.63
CA TYR A 160 -10.34 -1.01 6.32
C TYR A 160 -10.12 0.15 7.30
N THR A 161 -9.45 -0.08 8.43
CA THR A 161 -9.20 0.94 9.45
C THR A 161 -7.71 1.19 9.70
N ASN A 162 -6.87 0.17 9.55
CA ASN A 162 -5.45 0.22 9.89
C ASN A 162 -4.64 -0.67 8.96
N PHE A 163 -3.36 -0.40 8.81
CA PHE A 163 -2.44 -1.39 8.28
C PHE A 163 -2.38 -2.60 9.23
N VAL A 164 -2.48 -3.82 8.71
CA VAL A 164 -2.55 -5.03 9.53
C VAL A 164 -1.18 -5.70 9.63
N GLY A 165 -0.65 -5.76 10.85
CA GLY A 165 0.62 -6.42 11.17
C GLY A 165 1.86 -5.57 10.89
N ASN A 166 2.98 -6.24 10.67
CA ASN A 166 4.29 -5.61 10.47
C ASN A 166 4.56 -5.38 8.98
N VAL A 167 4.82 -4.14 8.59
CA VAL A 167 5.13 -3.73 7.20
C VAL A 167 6.38 -4.44 6.62
N ASN A 168 7.32 -4.87 7.46
CA ASN A 168 8.47 -5.69 7.07
C ASN A 168 8.21 -7.19 7.27
N GLY A 169 6.97 -7.58 7.51
CA GLY A 169 6.55 -8.97 7.69
C GLY A 169 6.36 -9.71 6.38
N SER A 170 5.50 -10.72 6.45
CA SER A 170 5.14 -11.59 5.33
C SER A 170 3.70 -12.06 5.48
N GLU A 171 2.91 -11.99 4.41
CA GLU A 171 1.55 -12.52 4.37
C GLU A 171 1.52 -14.04 4.62
N THR A 172 2.43 -14.77 3.96
CA THR A 172 2.49 -16.24 4.07
C THR A 172 2.99 -16.73 5.43
N ALA A 173 3.75 -15.90 6.15
CA ALA A 173 4.15 -16.15 7.53
C ALA A 173 3.17 -15.56 8.56
N PHE A 174 2.09 -14.89 8.12
CA PHE A 174 1.08 -14.27 8.95
C PHE A 174 1.65 -13.23 9.93
N THR A 175 2.67 -12.50 9.52
CA THR A 175 3.32 -11.48 10.34
C THR A 175 3.02 -10.05 9.88
N GLY A 176 2.43 -9.90 8.72
CA GLY A 176 1.94 -8.64 8.15
C GLY A 176 1.03 -8.93 6.97
N TYR A 177 0.17 -7.97 6.63
CA TYR A 177 -0.78 -8.10 5.54
C TYR A 177 -0.78 -6.83 4.67
N GLY A 178 -1.56 -5.81 5.01
CA GLY A 178 -1.72 -4.60 4.22
C GLY A 178 -2.84 -3.71 4.73
N VAL A 179 -3.26 -2.78 3.91
CA VAL A 179 -4.33 -1.81 4.19
C VAL A 179 -5.28 -1.69 3.00
N TYR A 180 -6.57 -1.41 3.24
CA TYR A 180 -7.58 -1.29 2.19
C TYR A 180 -7.99 0.16 1.92
N TYR A 181 -8.78 0.36 0.87
CA TYR A 181 -9.10 1.64 0.26
C TYR A 181 -9.52 2.76 1.22
N PRO A 182 -10.26 2.56 2.32
CA PRO A 182 -10.73 3.71 3.12
C PRO A 182 -9.57 4.48 3.74
N VAL A 183 -8.51 3.78 4.15
CA VAL A 183 -7.32 4.39 4.75
C VAL A 183 -6.54 5.16 3.69
N THR A 184 -6.19 4.52 2.58
CA THR A 184 -5.45 5.17 1.48
C THR A 184 -6.24 6.34 0.88
N LEU A 185 -7.57 6.22 0.75
CA LEU A 185 -8.44 7.29 0.31
C LEU A 185 -8.42 8.49 1.27
N SER A 186 -8.50 8.23 2.58
CA SER A 186 -8.43 9.28 3.61
C SER A 186 -7.12 10.05 3.53
N ILE A 187 -6.00 9.30 3.40
CA ILE A 187 -4.67 9.89 3.26
C ILE A 187 -4.58 10.68 1.95
N ALA A 188 -5.01 10.13 0.82
CA ALA A 188 -4.98 10.82 -0.47
C ALA A 188 -5.71 12.17 -0.42
N ARG A 189 -6.90 12.19 0.19
CA ARG A 189 -7.70 13.41 0.34
C ARG A 189 -7.02 14.45 1.21
N SER A 190 -6.42 14.07 2.32
CA SER A 190 -5.75 14.98 3.24
C SER A 190 -4.37 15.44 2.74
N HIS A 191 -3.80 14.75 1.74
CA HIS A 191 -2.47 15.01 1.21
C HIS A 191 -2.48 15.60 -0.22
N GLY A 192 -3.55 16.32 -0.57
CA GLY A 192 -3.56 17.17 -1.76
C GLY A 192 -4.48 16.72 -2.90
N VAL A 193 -5.17 15.58 -2.78
CA VAL A 193 -6.15 15.12 -3.78
C VAL A 193 -7.56 15.02 -3.13
N PRO A 194 -8.16 16.15 -2.73
CA PRO A 194 -9.41 16.16 -1.96
C PRO A 194 -10.60 15.56 -2.71
N ASN A 195 -10.56 15.57 -4.04
CA ASN A 195 -11.61 15.01 -4.89
C ASN A 195 -11.44 13.52 -5.17
N ALA A 196 -10.37 12.87 -4.64
CA ALA A 196 -10.23 11.43 -4.76
C ALA A 196 -11.47 10.73 -4.20
N TYR A 197 -11.89 9.65 -4.83
CA TYR A 197 -12.97 8.81 -4.32
C TYR A 197 -12.62 7.35 -4.46
N GLY A 198 -13.19 6.52 -3.61
CA GLY A 198 -12.87 5.09 -3.57
C GLY A 198 -14.01 4.29 -3.00
N GLY A 199 -13.90 2.98 -3.16
CA GLY A 199 -14.91 2.04 -2.74
C GLY A 199 -14.64 0.64 -3.26
N GLU A 200 -15.66 -0.18 -3.14
CA GLU A 200 -15.74 -1.53 -3.69
C GLU A 200 -16.89 -1.63 -4.68
N GLY A 201 -16.91 -2.72 -5.46
CA GLY A 201 -17.97 -2.97 -6.43
C GLY A 201 -17.94 -2.05 -7.65
N PHE A 202 -16.83 -1.41 -7.93
CA PHE A 202 -16.70 -0.63 -9.16
C PHE A 202 -16.88 -1.50 -10.41
N SER A 203 -17.56 -0.96 -11.41
CA SER A 203 -17.59 -1.62 -12.70
C SER A 203 -16.28 -1.40 -13.47
N PRO A 204 -15.84 -2.36 -14.30
CA PRO A 204 -14.70 -2.12 -15.19
C PRO A 204 -14.90 -0.90 -16.09
N ALA A 205 -16.11 -0.67 -16.55
CA ALA A 205 -16.43 0.51 -17.38
C ALA A 205 -16.16 1.83 -16.67
N THR A 206 -16.43 1.92 -15.37
CA THR A 206 -16.12 3.10 -14.55
C THR A 206 -14.61 3.34 -14.51
N VAL A 207 -13.82 2.32 -14.21
CA VAL A 207 -12.35 2.44 -14.15
C VAL A 207 -11.78 2.83 -15.51
N TYR A 208 -12.27 2.24 -16.59
CA TYR A 208 -11.80 2.59 -17.94
C TYR A 208 -12.16 4.03 -18.35
N ALA A 209 -13.34 4.50 -17.96
CA ALA A 209 -13.74 5.87 -18.19
C ALA A 209 -12.87 6.89 -17.43
N GLU A 210 -12.53 6.59 -16.17
CA GLU A 210 -11.64 7.44 -15.36
C GLU A 210 -10.22 7.46 -15.93
N LEU A 211 -9.68 6.33 -16.34
CA LEU A 211 -8.37 6.28 -17.01
C LEU A 211 -8.38 7.04 -18.33
N ALA A 212 -9.44 6.93 -19.11
CA ALA A 212 -9.59 7.68 -20.36
C ALA A 212 -9.73 9.20 -20.13
N ALA A 213 -10.24 9.59 -18.97
CA ALA A 213 -10.33 11.00 -18.54
C ALA A 213 -9.00 11.54 -17.95
N GLY A 214 -7.98 10.71 -17.81
CA GLY A 214 -6.68 11.11 -17.26
C GLY A 214 -6.55 10.98 -15.75
N HIS A 215 -7.43 10.20 -15.12
CA HIS A 215 -7.42 9.97 -13.67
C HIS A 215 -6.75 8.63 -13.36
N PRO A 216 -5.61 8.60 -12.65
CA PRO A 216 -4.99 7.36 -12.19
C PRO A 216 -5.89 6.62 -11.20
N VAL A 217 -5.82 5.28 -11.22
CA VAL A 217 -6.65 4.43 -10.36
C VAL A 217 -5.80 3.43 -9.62
N GLN A 218 -5.73 3.54 -8.29
CA GLN A 218 -5.15 2.51 -7.43
C GLN A 218 -6.15 1.37 -7.27
N ILE A 219 -5.67 0.14 -7.38
CA ILE A 219 -6.47 -1.08 -7.24
C ILE A 219 -5.78 -2.10 -6.34
N TRP A 220 -6.55 -3.05 -5.83
CA TRP A 220 -6.08 -4.24 -5.10
C TRP A 220 -6.23 -5.47 -5.98
N MET A 221 -5.18 -6.27 -6.06
CA MET A 221 -5.08 -7.46 -6.90
C MET A 221 -4.12 -8.47 -6.27
N GLU A 222 -3.94 -9.63 -6.85
CA GLU A 222 -2.90 -10.56 -6.44
C GLU A 222 -1.60 -10.31 -7.18
N ALA A 223 -0.50 -10.32 -6.44
CA ALA A 223 0.85 -10.16 -6.96
C ALA A 223 1.09 -11.04 -8.18
N ARG A 224 1.67 -10.45 -9.23
CA ARG A 224 1.93 -11.10 -10.53
C ARG A 224 0.68 -11.64 -11.23
N TRP A 225 -0.50 -11.10 -10.89
CA TRP A 225 -1.79 -11.55 -11.44
C TRP A 225 -2.03 -13.05 -11.17
N SER A 226 -1.41 -13.59 -10.11
CA SER A 226 -1.69 -14.93 -9.61
C SER A 226 -3.12 -15.00 -9.09
N ARG A 227 -3.64 -16.20 -8.87
CA ARG A 227 -4.99 -16.38 -8.37
C ARG A 227 -5.03 -17.43 -7.27
N PRO A 228 -4.41 -17.15 -6.11
CA PRO A 228 -4.49 -18.04 -4.97
C PRO A 228 -5.92 -18.04 -4.39
N ALA A 229 -6.16 -18.96 -3.48
CA ALA A 229 -7.48 -19.08 -2.85
C ALA A 229 -7.80 -17.81 -2.03
N VAL A 230 -8.92 -17.18 -2.35
CA VAL A 230 -9.52 -16.12 -1.54
C VAL A 230 -10.18 -16.73 -0.31
N ARG A 231 -9.96 -16.10 0.85
CA ARG A 231 -10.45 -16.56 2.16
C ARG A 231 -11.05 -15.38 2.93
N THR A 232 -11.52 -15.66 4.14
CA THR A 232 -11.99 -14.63 5.06
C THR A 232 -11.42 -14.86 6.45
N TRP A 233 -11.14 -13.76 7.17
CA TRP A 233 -10.98 -13.78 8.63
C TRP A 233 -12.00 -12.83 9.27
N THR A 234 -12.19 -12.94 10.58
CA THR A 234 -12.99 -11.97 11.33
C THR A 234 -12.06 -10.94 11.97
N ALA A 235 -12.25 -9.68 11.68
CA ALA A 235 -11.52 -8.59 12.32
C ALA A 235 -11.83 -8.51 13.82
N TRP A 236 -11.01 -7.77 14.58
CA TRP A 236 -11.22 -7.64 16.03
C TRP A 236 -12.56 -6.98 16.39
N ASP A 237 -13.07 -6.11 15.53
CA ASP A 237 -14.36 -5.45 15.63
C ASP A 237 -15.54 -6.31 15.16
N GLY A 238 -15.29 -7.49 14.61
CA GLY A 238 -16.31 -8.43 14.13
C GLY A 238 -16.58 -8.37 12.61
N ARG A 239 -15.95 -7.47 11.87
CA ARG A 239 -16.08 -7.41 10.42
C ARG A 239 -15.49 -8.66 9.76
N SER A 240 -16.17 -9.19 8.74
CA SER A 240 -15.62 -10.23 7.88
C SER A 240 -14.71 -9.60 6.83
N ILE A 241 -13.45 -9.99 6.82
CA ILE A 241 -12.42 -9.49 5.92
C ILE A 241 -12.14 -10.53 4.84
N ARG A 242 -12.36 -10.18 3.59
CA ARG A 242 -11.92 -10.96 2.43
C ARG A 242 -10.43 -10.72 2.21
N TYR A 243 -9.64 -11.78 1.99
CA TYR A 243 -8.20 -11.68 1.79
C TYR A 243 -7.65 -12.76 0.86
N SER A 244 -6.48 -12.48 0.29
CA SER A 244 -5.60 -13.40 -0.41
C SER A 244 -4.20 -13.28 0.20
N LEU A 245 -3.41 -14.36 0.26
CA LEU A 245 -2.01 -14.34 0.73
C LEU A 245 -1.02 -13.96 -0.39
N ALA A 246 -1.48 -13.32 -1.42
CA ALA A 246 -0.70 -12.68 -2.45
C ALA A 246 -1.29 -11.30 -2.74
N GLU A 247 -1.83 -10.64 -1.71
CA GLU A 247 -2.37 -9.29 -1.84
C GLU A 247 -1.29 -8.35 -2.39
N HIS A 248 -1.72 -7.48 -3.29
CA HIS A 248 -0.87 -6.46 -3.88
C HIS A 248 -1.70 -5.28 -4.36
N SER A 249 -1.16 -4.09 -4.23
CA SER A 249 -1.79 -2.89 -4.74
C SER A 249 -0.90 -2.24 -5.80
N VAL A 250 -1.51 -1.82 -6.90
CA VAL A 250 -0.83 -1.13 -8.01
C VAL A 250 -1.62 0.08 -8.44
N ILE A 251 -1.02 0.97 -9.25
CA ILE A 251 -1.76 2.07 -9.85
C ILE A 251 -1.89 1.89 -11.37
N LEU A 252 -3.13 1.95 -11.85
CA LEU A 252 -3.43 1.95 -13.29
C LEU A 252 -3.17 3.34 -13.85
N THR A 253 -2.48 3.39 -15.00
CA THR A 253 -1.97 4.62 -15.61
C THR A 253 -2.28 4.73 -17.10
N GLY A 254 -3.22 3.94 -17.59
CA GLY A 254 -3.66 4.02 -18.97
C GLY A 254 -4.63 2.91 -19.35
N VAL A 255 -5.28 3.12 -20.48
CA VAL A 255 -6.27 2.20 -21.04
C VAL A 255 -6.22 2.17 -22.56
N SER A 256 -6.46 0.99 -23.13
CA SER A 256 -6.65 0.76 -24.57
C SER A 256 -7.96 -0.01 -24.81
N ALA A 257 -8.21 -0.41 -26.04
CA ALA A 257 -9.37 -1.25 -26.36
C ALA A 257 -9.35 -2.58 -25.58
N THR A 258 -8.17 -3.20 -25.38
CA THR A 258 -8.02 -4.55 -24.84
C THR A 258 -7.19 -4.66 -23.58
N GLN A 259 -6.48 -3.61 -23.18
CA GLN A 259 -5.50 -3.63 -22.11
C GLN A 259 -5.63 -2.42 -21.17
N VAL A 260 -5.10 -2.55 -19.96
CA VAL A 260 -4.81 -1.46 -19.03
C VAL A 260 -3.30 -1.37 -18.80
N ARG A 261 -2.78 -0.17 -18.57
CA ARG A 261 -1.39 0.07 -18.24
C ARG A 261 -1.23 0.19 -16.73
N VAL A 262 -0.21 -0.47 -16.20
CA VAL A 262 0.05 -0.62 -14.78
C VAL A 262 1.41 -0.05 -14.43
N ASN A 263 1.50 0.76 -13.37
CA ASN A 263 2.73 0.98 -12.63
C ASN A 263 2.72 0.03 -11.44
N ASP A 264 3.67 -0.89 -11.42
CA ASP A 264 3.82 -1.93 -10.40
C ASP A 264 5.01 -1.57 -9.50
N ASP A 265 4.73 -1.27 -8.26
CA ASP A 265 5.72 -0.84 -7.28
C ASP A 265 6.58 -1.97 -6.73
N GLN A 266 6.14 -3.22 -6.77
CA GLN A 266 6.95 -4.36 -6.35
C GLN A 266 8.25 -4.44 -7.14
N PHE A 267 8.19 -4.13 -8.44
CA PHE A 267 9.34 -4.20 -9.35
C PHE A 267 9.83 -2.81 -9.77
N GLY A 268 9.09 -1.74 -9.48
CA GLY A 268 9.34 -0.41 -10.03
C GLY A 268 9.21 -0.42 -11.56
N SER A 269 8.24 -1.13 -12.08
CA SER A 269 8.07 -1.38 -13.52
C SER A 269 6.73 -0.90 -14.03
N GLN A 270 6.66 -0.70 -15.36
CA GLN A 270 5.44 -0.30 -16.05
C GLN A 270 5.19 -1.25 -17.22
N TYR A 271 3.97 -1.76 -17.31
CA TYR A 271 3.60 -2.70 -18.36
C TYR A 271 2.11 -2.63 -18.71
N TRP A 272 1.72 -3.29 -19.80
CA TRP A 272 0.33 -3.46 -20.18
C TRP A 272 -0.13 -4.89 -19.86
N VAL A 273 -1.34 -5.01 -19.32
CA VAL A 273 -1.99 -6.29 -19.03
C VAL A 273 -3.36 -6.33 -19.70
N SER A 274 -3.82 -7.51 -20.10
CA SER A 274 -5.15 -7.66 -20.69
C SER A 274 -6.25 -7.25 -19.72
N LYS A 275 -7.32 -6.65 -20.20
CA LYS A 275 -8.51 -6.33 -19.40
C LYS A 275 -9.06 -7.57 -18.70
N TRP A 276 -9.04 -8.73 -19.37
CA TRP A 276 -9.46 -9.99 -18.76
C TRP A 276 -8.60 -10.38 -17.54
N THR A 277 -7.28 -10.28 -17.65
CA THR A 277 -6.35 -10.57 -16.54
C THR A 277 -6.58 -9.61 -15.38
N PHE A 278 -6.66 -8.31 -15.66
CA PHE A 278 -6.96 -7.27 -14.69
C PHE A 278 -8.29 -7.55 -13.97
N GLU A 279 -9.39 -7.65 -14.71
CA GLU A 279 -10.74 -7.84 -14.14
C GLU A 279 -10.85 -9.14 -13.33
N SER A 280 -10.12 -10.18 -13.75
CA SER A 280 -10.14 -11.47 -13.06
C SER A 280 -9.51 -11.41 -11.68
N SER A 281 -8.34 -10.80 -11.54
CA SER A 281 -7.63 -10.64 -10.27
C SER A 281 -8.30 -9.58 -9.38
N TRP A 282 -8.65 -8.44 -9.95
CA TRP A 282 -9.30 -7.34 -9.24
C TRP A 282 -10.63 -7.73 -8.56
N ARG A 283 -11.38 -8.65 -9.17
CA ARG A 283 -12.63 -9.20 -8.61
C ARG A 283 -12.41 -9.90 -7.27
N ASP A 284 -11.27 -10.50 -7.08
CA ASP A 284 -10.94 -11.22 -5.85
C ASP A 284 -10.84 -10.29 -4.64
N PHE A 285 -10.63 -8.98 -4.88
CA PHE A 285 -10.73 -7.89 -3.91
C PHE A 285 -12.01 -7.06 -4.06
N ASN A 286 -13.11 -7.68 -4.50
CA ASN A 286 -14.42 -7.04 -4.63
C ASN A 286 -14.41 -5.77 -5.48
N ASN A 287 -13.58 -5.72 -6.51
CA ASN A 287 -13.39 -4.55 -7.38
C ASN A 287 -13.08 -3.27 -6.59
N MET A 288 -12.18 -3.36 -5.63
CA MET A 288 -11.74 -2.27 -4.76
C MET A 288 -10.85 -1.29 -5.53
N ALA A 289 -11.12 0.01 -5.38
CA ALA A 289 -10.32 1.05 -6.05
C ALA A 289 -10.31 2.37 -5.28
N VAL A 290 -9.25 3.17 -5.52
CA VAL A 290 -9.17 4.60 -5.24
C VAL A 290 -8.84 5.33 -6.54
N ILE A 291 -9.67 6.29 -6.92
CA ILE A 291 -9.55 7.08 -8.13
C ILE A 291 -9.06 8.47 -7.75
N TYR A 292 -7.93 8.88 -8.32
CA TYR A 292 -7.28 10.17 -8.05
C TYR A 292 -7.76 11.20 -9.09
N ARG A 293 -8.43 12.28 -8.62
CA ARG A 293 -8.93 13.35 -9.51
C ARG A 293 -9.11 14.71 -8.80
#